data_aae15ed76c4d416cbaead01e3cb13720
#
_entry.id   aae15ed76c4d416cbaead01e3cb13720
#
_cell.length_a   1.000
_cell.length_b   1.000
_cell.length_c   1.000
_cell.angle_alpha   90.00
_cell.angle_beta   90.00
_cell.angle_gamma   90.00
#
_symmetry.space_group_name_H-M   'P 1'
#
loop_
_entity.id
_entity.type
_entity.pdbx_description
1 polymer ?
#
loop_
_entity_poly.entity_id
_entity_poly.type
_entity_poly.pdbx_seq_one_letter_code
_entity_poly.pdbx_strand_id
1 'polypeptide(L)'
;MRHARGQSLPDWVALRSGQVAAFPDGVAYPLTESDVAALLAFAAEVGARLIPYGGGTSVVGHINPQPGDAPVLTVNLRRMNGLLGFDSISQQATFGAGVAGPELEAQLRARGFTLGHFPQSFEYSTLGGWVATRSSGQQSLGYGRIESLFAGGTLLSPAGALRLPPFPASAAGPDLRQLVLGSEGRLGILTEATVRVTPLPEHEEFHAVFFPDFAGAATAVRQIVQGRWPLSLLRLSTPRETQTTLALAGHERVIGLLETLLSVRGVGGEKCMLLCGFTGRAATIRDTREQVLDICRGLGGVSAGRRFGAQWIEGYLAPLADALG
;
A
#
# COMPACT_ATOMS: atom_id res chain seq x y z
N MET A 1 -19.13 6.01 14.59
CA MET A 1 -19.11 5.81 13.12
C MET A 1 -17.79 5.23 12.61
N ARG A 2 -16.61 5.72 13.04
CA ARG A 2 -15.28 5.31 12.54
C ARG A 2 -15.04 3.78 12.49
N HIS A 3 -15.55 3.00 13.45
CA HIS A 3 -15.35 1.55 13.55
C HIS A 3 -16.54 0.72 13.05
N ALA A 4 -17.53 1.35 12.42
CA ALA A 4 -18.73 0.67 11.96
C ALA A 4 -18.63 0.19 10.49
N ARG A 5 -17.79 0.84 9.69
CA ARG A 5 -17.65 0.59 8.25
C ARG A 5 -16.21 0.77 7.77
N GLY A 6 -15.87 0.07 6.69
CA GLY A 6 -14.66 0.27 5.93
C GLY A 6 -14.78 1.42 4.92
N GLN A 7 -14.06 1.30 3.79
CA GLN A 7 -13.92 2.34 2.77
C GLN A 7 -14.37 1.86 1.39
N SER A 8 -15.20 0.83 1.31
CA SER A 8 -15.82 0.43 0.04
C SER A 8 -16.90 1.42 -0.39
N LEU A 9 -17.26 1.43 -1.68
CA LEU A 9 -18.35 2.27 -2.16
C LEU A 9 -19.68 2.00 -1.40
N PRO A 10 -20.10 0.75 -1.15
CA PRO A 10 -21.25 0.48 -0.28
C PRO A 10 -21.11 1.05 1.14
N ASP A 11 -19.91 1.01 1.74
CA ASP A 11 -19.66 1.59 3.06
C ASP A 11 -19.85 3.11 3.04
N TRP A 12 -19.32 3.79 2.03
CA TRP A 12 -19.49 5.22 1.84
C TRP A 12 -20.96 5.63 1.65
N VAL A 13 -21.72 4.85 0.85
CA VAL A 13 -23.14 5.07 0.67
C VAL A 13 -23.89 4.90 1.99
N ALA A 14 -23.60 3.82 2.74
CA ALA A 14 -24.21 3.56 4.05
C ALA A 14 -23.92 4.69 5.06
N LEU A 15 -22.68 5.16 5.13
CA LEU A 15 -22.28 6.25 6.02
C LEU A 15 -22.97 7.58 5.66
N ARG A 16 -23.04 7.92 4.37
CA ARG A 16 -23.67 9.16 3.90
C ARG A 16 -25.21 9.16 4.04
N SER A 17 -25.84 8.01 3.84
CA SER A 17 -27.29 7.87 3.99
C SER A 17 -27.74 7.64 5.45
N GLY A 18 -26.80 7.44 6.38
CA GLY A 18 -27.11 7.08 7.76
C GLY A 18 -27.62 5.64 7.93
N GLN A 19 -27.57 4.80 6.89
CA GLN A 19 -28.06 3.42 6.90
C GLN A 19 -26.94 2.45 7.33
N VAL A 20 -26.48 2.57 8.56
CA VAL A 20 -25.46 1.69 9.15
C VAL A 20 -26.18 0.60 9.96
N ALA A 21 -26.12 -0.65 9.46
CA ALA A 21 -26.89 -1.76 10.01
C ALA A 21 -26.42 -2.22 11.40
N ALA A 22 -25.14 -2.07 11.72
CA ALA A 22 -24.59 -2.46 13.02
C ALA A 22 -23.38 -1.59 13.40
N PHE A 23 -23.21 -1.42 14.70
CA PHE A 23 -22.04 -0.79 15.33
C PHE A 23 -21.36 -1.79 16.25
N PRO A 24 -20.05 -1.65 16.54
CA PRO A 24 -19.48 -2.43 17.62
C PRO A 24 -20.05 -1.98 18.96
N ASP A 25 -20.23 -2.92 19.90
CA ASP A 25 -20.68 -2.63 21.27
C ASP A 25 -19.59 -1.91 22.08
N GLY A 26 -18.33 -2.13 21.70
CA GLY A 26 -17.19 -1.46 22.30
C GLY A 26 -15.98 -1.39 21.36
N VAL A 27 -15.03 -0.51 21.72
CA VAL A 27 -13.73 -0.39 21.04
C VAL A 27 -12.63 -0.43 22.08
N ALA A 28 -11.74 -1.43 21.98
CA ALA A 28 -10.57 -1.55 22.82
C ALA A 28 -9.31 -1.05 22.09
N TYR A 29 -8.42 -0.42 22.84
CA TYR A 29 -7.13 0.10 22.32
C TYR A 29 -5.98 -0.51 23.12
N PRO A 30 -5.57 -1.75 22.83
CA PRO A 30 -4.46 -2.40 23.50
C PRO A 30 -3.13 -1.65 23.24
N LEU A 31 -2.24 -1.73 24.24
CA LEU A 31 -0.87 -1.20 24.16
C LEU A 31 0.15 -2.33 24.02
N THR A 32 -0.17 -3.50 24.54
CA THR A 32 0.75 -4.62 24.68
C THR A 32 0.15 -5.92 24.14
N GLU A 33 1.00 -6.91 23.90
CA GLU A 33 0.58 -8.29 23.60
C GLU A 33 -0.29 -8.86 24.70
N SER A 34 0.03 -8.57 25.97
CA SER A 34 -0.75 -9.04 27.13
C SER A 34 -2.17 -8.46 27.15
N ASP A 35 -2.35 -7.20 26.73
CA ASP A 35 -3.69 -6.60 26.61
C ASP A 35 -4.52 -7.34 25.53
N VAL A 36 -3.88 -7.67 24.40
CA VAL A 36 -4.58 -8.44 23.34
C VAL A 36 -4.94 -9.83 23.83
N ALA A 37 -4.05 -10.51 24.57
CA ALA A 37 -4.34 -11.81 25.16
C ALA A 37 -5.51 -11.73 26.15
N ALA A 38 -5.56 -10.71 27.00
CA ALA A 38 -6.68 -10.48 27.93
C ALA A 38 -8.00 -10.22 27.18
N LEU A 39 -7.98 -9.47 26.08
CA LEU A 39 -9.17 -9.24 25.24
C LEU A 39 -9.67 -10.53 24.57
N LEU A 40 -8.76 -11.39 24.12
CA LEU A 40 -9.12 -12.71 23.57
C LEU A 40 -9.77 -13.60 24.64
N ALA A 41 -9.20 -13.66 25.84
CA ALA A 41 -9.75 -14.42 26.97
C ALA A 41 -11.13 -13.88 27.37
N PHE A 42 -11.27 -12.58 27.55
CA PHE A 42 -12.54 -11.93 27.83
C PHE A 42 -13.61 -12.23 26.78
N ALA A 43 -13.25 -12.10 25.50
CA ALA A 43 -14.20 -12.39 24.41
C ALA A 43 -14.66 -13.84 24.41
N ALA A 44 -13.77 -14.79 24.71
CA ALA A 44 -14.11 -16.20 24.84
C ALA A 44 -15.07 -16.45 26.02
N GLU A 45 -14.86 -15.77 27.16
CA GLU A 45 -15.69 -15.88 28.35
C GLU A 45 -17.12 -15.36 28.13
N VAL A 46 -17.27 -14.21 27.48
CA VAL A 46 -18.58 -13.56 27.28
C VAL A 46 -19.23 -13.89 25.93
N GLY A 47 -18.60 -14.71 25.10
CA GLY A 47 -19.10 -15.05 23.76
C GLY A 47 -19.05 -13.88 22.77
N ALA A 48 -18.16 -12.88 22.96
CA ALA A 48 -18.04 -11.74 22.09
C ALA A 48 -17.25 -12.05 20.81
N ARG A 49 -17.61 -11.38 19.73
CA ARG A 49 -16.85 -11.41 18.44
C ARG A 49 -15.82 -10.29 18.45
N LEU A 50 -14.57 -10.61 18.15
CA LEU A 50 -13.51 -9.61 18.01
C LEU A 50 -13.30 -9.25 16.54
N ILE A 51 -13.17 -7.94 16.27
CA ILE A 51 -12.79 -7.41 14.95
C ILE A 51 -11.45 -6.71 15.10
N PRO A 52 -10.34 -7.31 14.59
CA PRO A 52 -9.06 -6.61 14.52
C PRO A 52 -9.16 -5.40 13.60
N TYR A 53 -8.63 -4.27 14.05
CA TYR A 53 -8.76 -3.00 13.33
C TYR A 53 -7.43 -2.23 13.33
N GLY A 54 -6.99 -1.82 12.16
CA GLY A 54 -5.83 -0.94 11.98
C GLY A 54 -6.24 0.47 11.61
N GLY A 55 -6.12 0.83 10.34
CA GLY A 55 -6.49 2.13 9.79
C GLY A 55 -7.94 2.27 9.31
N GLY A 56 -8.69 1.17 9.27
CA GLY A 56 -10.09 1.18 8.79
C GLY A 56 -10.25 1.33 7.27
N THR A 57 -9.19 1.12 6.51
CA THR A 57 -9.14 1.36 5.06
C THR A 57 -9.58 0.16 4.21
N SER A 58 -10.14 -0.88 4.83
CA SER A 58 -10.64 -2.05 4.12
C SER A 58 -11.77 -1.71 3.15
N VAL A 59 -11.74 -2.34 1.97
CA VAL A 59 -12.76 -2.19 0.92
C VAL A 59 -13.57 -3.47 0.68
N VAL A 60 -13.37 -4.51 1.52
CA VAL A 60 -14.05 -5.81 1.39
C VAL A 60 -15.01 -6.12 2.54
N GLY A 61 -15.21 -5.17 3.45
CA GLY A 61 -16.21 -5.24 4.51
C GLY A 61 -15.87 -6.14 5.71
N HIS A 62 -14.69 -6.77 5.78
CA HIS A 62 -14.33 -7.69 6.87
C HIS A 62 -14.21 -7.01 8.25
N ILE A 63 -14.07 -5.68 8.29
CA ILE A 63 -14.04 -4.90 9.54
C ILE A 63 -15.42 -4.36 9.93
N ASN A 64 -16.47 -4.62 9.15
CA ASN A 64 -17.81 -4.14 9.41
C ASN A 64 -18.49 -5.06 10.44
N PRO A 65 -18.99 -4.54 11.58
CA PRO A 65 -19.83 -5.30 12.48
C PRO A 65 -21.03 -5.90 11.75
N GLN A 66 -21.35 -7.14 12.05
CA GLN A 66 -22.52 -7.80 11.51
C GLN A 66 -23.63 -7.81 12.57
N PRO A 67 -24.90 -7.57 12.19
CA PRO A 67 -26.04 -7.72 13.08
C PRO A 67 -26.07 -9.13 13.70
N GLY A 68 -26.55 -9.24 14.93
CA GLY A 68 -26.69 -10.51 15.65
C GLY A 68 -26.66 -10.30 17.16
N ASP A 69 -26.92 -11.39 17.91
CA ASP A 69 -27.07 -11.32 19.37
C ASP A 69 -25.73 -11.33 20.13
N ALA A 70 -24.66 -11.81 19.50
CA ALA A 70 -23.34 -11.82 20.14
C ALA A 70 -22.72 -10.41 20.15
N PRO A 71 -22.20 -9.94 21.29
CA PRO A 71 -21.50 -8.67 21.38
C PRO A 71 -20.33 -8.58 20.40
N VAL A 72 -20.08 -7.39 19.87
CA VAL A 72 -18.97 -7.13 18.93
C VAL A 72 -18.00 -6.12 19.54
N LEU A 73 -16.76 -6.51 19.73
CA LEU A 73 -15.68 -5.65 20.20
C LEU A 73 -14.66 -5.41 19.10
N THR A 74 -14.49 -4.16 18.70
CA THR A 74 -13.41 -3.78 17.79
C THR A 74 -12.11 -3.60 18.57
N VAL A 75 -11.05 -4.28 18.15
CA VAL A 75 -9.70 -4.18 18.74
C VAL A 75 -8.83 -3.31 17.85
N ASN A 76 -8.72 -2.03 18.20
CA ASN A 76 -7.98 -1.05 17.45
C ASN A 76 -6.50 -1.01 17.88
N LEU A 77 -5.62 -1.45 17.00
CA LEU A 77 -4.19 -1.65 17.27
C LEU A 77 -3.34 -0.38 17.14
N ARG A 78 -3.92 0.77 16.80
CA ARG A 78 -3.19 2.03 16.52
C ARG A 78 -2.24 2.49 17.64
N ARG A 79 -2.43 2.04 18.87
CA ARG A 79 -1.53 2.34 19.98
C ARG A 79 -0.31 1.42 20.07
N MET A 80 -0.30 0.32 19.30
CA MET A 80 0.84 -0.59 19.14
C MET A 80 1.65 -0.16 17.91
N ASN A 81 2.27 1.02 17.95
CA ASN A 81 2.89 1.68 16.79
C ASN A 81 4.41 1.91 16.92
N GLY A 82 5.03 1.41 17.98
CA GLY A 82 6.46 1.59 18.21
C GLY A 82 7.34 0.72 17.32
N LEU A 83 8.55 1.23 17.04
CA LEU A 83 9.67 0.41 16.56
C LEU A 83 10.20 -0.42 17.73
N LEU A 84 10.07 -1.73 17.65
CA LEU A 84 10.43 -2.68 18.71
C LEU A 84 11.86 -3.23 18.55
N GLY A 85 12.36 -3.28 17.31
CA GLY A 85 13.70 -3.75 17.00
C GLY A 85 14.15 -3.28 15.62
N PHE A 86 15.46 -3.05 15.50
CA PHE A 86 16.07 -2.66 14.21
C PHE A 86 17.46 -3.27 14.10
N ASP A 87 17.69 -3.99 13.01
CA ASP A 87 18.99 -4.58 12.66
C ASP A 87 19.41 -4.09 11.27
N SER A 88 20.39 -3.20 11.23
CA SER A 88 20.93 -2.64 10.00
C SER A 88 21.78 -3.64 9.20
N ILE A 89 22.32 -4.68 9.85
CA ILE A 89 23.14 -5.70 9.19
C ILE A 89 22.25 -6.67 8.44
N SER A 90 21.22 -7.20 9.11
CA SER A 90 20.23 -8.09 8.50
C SER A 90 19.15 -7.32 7.69
N GLN A 91 19.16 -5.99 7.74
CA GLN A 91 18.19 -5.11 7.12
C GLN A 91 16.75 -5.50 7.50
N GLN A 92 16.50 -5.58 8.78
CA GLN A 92 15.19 -5.94 9.34
C GLN A 92 14.76 -4.93 10.40
N ALA A 93 13.45 -4.68 10.45
CA ALA A 93 12.83 -3.85 11.47
C ALA A 93 11.56 -4.53 11.99
N THR A 94 11.39 -4.54 13.31
CA THR A 94 10.19 -5.06 13.96
C THR A 94 9.38 -3.90 14.52
N PHE A 95 8.12 -3.84 14.15
CA PHE A 95 7.17 -2.82 14.61
C PHE A 95 5.95 -3.45 15.26
N GLY A 96 5.31 -2.70 16.14
CA GLY A 96 3.94 -2.98 16.53
C GLY A 96 3.02 -2.91 15.30
N ALA A 97 2.08 -3.85 15.20
CA ALA A 97 1.23 -4.01 14.00
C ALA A 97 0.31 -2.81 13.70
N GLY A 98 0.10 -1.94 14.68
CA GLY A 98 -0.71 -0.72 14.55
C GLY A 98 0.01 0.49 13.98
N VAL A 99 1.31 0.41 13.65
CA VAL A 99 2.05 1.54 13.08
C VAL A 99 1.48 1.91 11.71
N ALA A 100 1.22 3.20 11.49
CA ALA A 100 0.77 3.72 10.21
C ALA A 100 1.93 3.96 9.24
N GLY A 101 1.64 4.01 7.95
CA GLY A 101 2.63 4.22 6.90
C GLY A 101 3.57 5.39 7.15
N PRO A 102 3.07 6.63 7.35
CA PRO A 102 3.94 7.79 7.60
C PRO A 102 4.80 7.65 8.87
N GLU A 103 4.23 7.11 9.95
CA GLU A 103 4.95 6.89 11.21
C GLU A 103 6.06 5.85 11.04
N LEU A 104 5.79 4.77 10.32
CA LEU A 104 6.76 3.71 10.01
C LEU A 104 7.92 4.26 9.17
N GLU A 105 7.61 4.93 8.05
CA GLU A 105 8.62 5.51 7.16
C GLU A 105 9.46 6.58 7.87
N ALA A 106 8.84 7.44 8.70
CA ALA A 106 9.58 8.44 9.47
C ALA A 106 10.60 7.80 10.41
N GLN A 107 10.22 6.72 11.11
CA GLN A 107 11.12 5.99 12.00
C GLN A 107 12.26 5.28 11.25
N LEU A 108 12.01 4.75 10.05
CA LEU A 108 13.02 4.13 9.20
C LEU A 108 13.95 5.16 8.56
N ARG A 109 13.40 6.25 8.01
CA ARG A 109 14.16 7.33 7.37
C ARG A 109 15.13 8.00 8.32
N ALA A 110 14.76 8.17 9.59
CA ALA A 110 15.64 8.64 10.64
C ALA A 110 16.87 7.74 10.86
N ARG A 111 16.85 6.50 10.34
CA ARG A 111 17.94 5.51 10.39
C ARG A 111 18.60 5.26 9.04
N GLY A 112 18.21 6.00 8.00
CA GLY A 112 18.73 5.84 6.65
C GLY A 112 18.12 4.69 5.85
N PHE A 113 16.90 4.23 6.23
CA PHE A 113 16.21 3.10 5.61
C PHE A 113 14.79 3.47 5.18
N THR A 114 14.19 2.62 4.36
CA THR A 114 12.78 2.66 3.94
C THR A 114 12.23 1.25 3.84
N LEU A 115 10.92 1.10 4.02
CA LEU A 115 10.21 -0.12 3.68
C LEU A 115 9.87 -0.15 2.18
N GLY A 116 9.61 1.00 1.58
CA GLY A 116 9.24 1.12 0.18
C GLY A 116 7.84 0.61 -0.15
N HIS A 117 6.98 0.44 0.86
CA HIS A 117 5.61 -0.05 0.70
C HIS A 117 4.61 1.09 0.80
N PHE A 118 4.12 1.58 -0.35
CA PHE A 118 3.24 2.73 -0.47
C PHE A 118 1.89 2.34 -1.08
N PRO A 119 0.96 1.70 -0.33
CA PRO A 119 -0.39 1.44 -0.81
C PRO A 119 -1.17 2.76 -0.98
N GLN A 120 -2.29 2.75 -1.73
CA GLN A 120 -3.12 3.94 -1.90
C GLN A 120 -3.62 4.55 -0.59
N SER A 121 -3.85 3.70 0.41
CA SER A 121 -4.27 4.09 1.77
C SER A 121 -3.11 4.35 2.73
N PHE A 122 -1.92 4.66 2.23
CA PHE A 122 -0.66 4.75 3.00
C PHE A 122 -0.80 5.61 4.26
N GLU A 123 -1.46 6.77 4.15
CA GLU A 123 -1.62 7.73 5.25
C GLU A 123 -2.40 7.17 6.45
N TYR A 124 -3.30 6.22 6.21
CA TYR A 124 -4.22 5.72 7.23
C TYR A 124 -4.01 4.24 7.57
N SER A 125 -3.57 3.45 6.59
CA SER A 125 -3.41 2.00 6.77
C SER A 125 -2.20 1.67 7.64
N THR A 126 -2.24 0.49 8.25
CA THR A 126 -1.23 0.04 9.22
C THR A 126 -0.48 -1.19 8.71
N LEU A 127 0.72 -1.40 9.24
CA LEU A 127 1.56 -2.56 8.90
C LEU A 127 0.82 -3.89 9.09
N GLY A 128 0.13 -4.08 10.23
CA GLY A 128 -0.67 -5.28 10.48
C GLY A 128 -1.80 -5.45 9.48
N GLY A 129 -2.44 -4.33 9.07
CA GLY A 129 -3.44 -4.33 8.02
C GLY A 129 -2.86 -4.74 6.67
N TRP A 130 -1.68 -4.26 6.30
CA TRP A 130 -1.01 -4.65 5.06
C TRP A 130 -0.72 -6.14 5.00
N VAL A 131 -0.16 -6.70 6.09
CA VAL A 131 0.10 -8.14 6.20
C VAL A 131 -1.20 -8.94 6.11
N ALA A 132 -2.21 -8.54 6.89
CA ALA A 132 -3.50 -9.23 6.95
C ALA A 132 -4.27 -9.25 5.62
N THR A 133 -4.05 -8.24 4.74
CA THR A 133 -4.75 -8.14 3.44
C THR A 133 -3.87 -8.44 2.23
N ARG A 134 -2.61 -8.84 2.41
CA ARG A 134 -1.64 -9.01 1.31
C ARG A 134 -1.54 -7.77 0.41
N SER A 135 -1.44 -6.60 1.00
CA SER A 135 -1.48 -5.35 0.24
C SER A 135 -0.32 -5.20 -0.75
N SER A 136 -0.57 -4.44 -1.80
CA SER A 136 0.44 -4.01 -2.79
C SER A 136 0.61 -2.50 -2.70
N GLY A 137 1.85 -2.03 -2.82
CA GLY A 137 2.18 -0.62 -2.89
C GLY A 137 2.43 -0.16 -4.33
N GLN A 138 2.45 1.15 -4.54
CA GLN A 138 2.70 1.76 -5.86
C GLN A 138 4.10 1.43 -6.40
N GLN A 139 5.07 1.24 -5.51
CA GLN A 139 6.46 0.92 -5.85
C GLN A 139 6.80 -0.57 -5.63
N SER A 140 5.78 -1.44 -5.54
CA SER A 140 5.99 -2.88 -5.32
C SER A 140 6.74 -3.59 -6.44
N LEU A 141 6.85 -2.98 -7.62
CA LEU A 141 7.66 -3.52 -8.71
C LEU A 141 9.16 -3.58 -8.32
N GLY A 142 9.66 -2.56 -7.63
CA GLY A 142 11.04 -2.50 -7.16
C GLY A 142 11.25 -3.06 -5.76
N TYR A 143 10.41 -2.65 -4.80
CA TYR A 143 10.57 -3.04 -3.39
C TYR A 143 9.94 -4.38 -3.03
N GLY A 144 9.04 -4.90 -3.87
CA GLY A 144 8.23 -6.06 -3.57
C GLY A 144 6.88 -5.71 -2.93
N ARG A 145 6.00 -6.69 -2.91
CA ARG A 145 4.73 -6.62 -2.19
C ARG A 145 4.95 -7.00 -0.72
N ILE A 146 3.93 -6.76 0.11
CA ILE A 146 4.05 -7.02 1.55
C ILE A 146 4.46 -8.47 1.87
N GLU A 147 4.03 -9.44 1.07
CA GLU A 147 4.41 -10.85 1.25
C GLU A 147 5.92 -11.10 1.04
N SER A 148 6.60 -10.29 0.25
CA SER A 148 8.06 -10.35 0.07
C SER A 148 8.79 -9.59 1.18
N LEU A 149 8.15 -8.58 1.77
CA LEU A 149 8.72 -7.73 2.81
C LEU A 149 8.50 -8.31 4.21
N PHE A 150 7.39 -9.00 4.45
CA PHE A 150 7.08 -9.61 5.74
C PHE A 150 8.04 -10.78 6.05
N ALA A 151 8.84 -10.62 7.08
CA ALA A 151 9.84 -11.61 7.48
C ALA A 151 9.35 -12.51 8.63
N GLY A 152 8.48 -12.01 9.50
CA GLY A 152 7.97 -12.74 10.67
C GLY A 152 7.14 -11.85 11.57
N GLY A 153 6.77 -12.35 12.75
CA GLY A 153 5.96 -11.59 13.71
C GLY A 153 5.21 -12.48 14.69
N THR A 154 4.29 -11.90 15.45
CA THR A 154 3.49 -12.61 16.45
C THR A 154 2.01 -12.42 16.17
N LEU A 155 1.28 -13.52 16.00
CA LEU A 155 -0.17 -13.57 15.87
C LEU A 155 -0.75 -14.23 17.12
N LEU A 156 -1.68 -13.56 17.80
CA LEU A 156 -2.42 -14.10 18.92
C LEU A 156 -3.79 -14.59 18.48
N SER A 157 -4.18 -15.76 18.94
CA SER A 157 -5.49 -16.37 18.68
C SER A 157 -6.04 -17.03 19.95
N PRO A 158 -7.31 -17.45 19.99
CA PRO A 158 -7.83 -18.27 21.09
C PRO A 158 -7.08 -19.59 21.31
N ALA A 159 -6.41 -20.11 20.28
CA ALA A 159 -5.59 -21.33 20.38
C ALA A 159 -4.17 -21.08 20.90
N GLY A 160 -3.80 -19.82 21.13
CA GLY A 160 -2.46 -19.42 21.62
C GLY A 160 -1.73 -18.50 20.66
N ALA A 161 -0.43 -18.32 20.90
CA ALA A 161 0.45 -17.46 20.13
C ALA A 161 1.16 -18.23 19.02
N LEU A 162 1.02 -17.77 17.78
CA LEU A 162 1.84 -18.19 16.66
C LEU A 162 3.00 -17.19 16.52
N ARG A 163 4.22 -17.62 16.88
CA ARG A 163 5.44 -16.85 16.74
C ARG A 163 6.20 -17.26 15.50
N LEU A 164 6.41 -16.32 14.59
CA LEU A 164 7.07 -16.54 13.30
C LEU A 164 8.45 -15.89 13.36
N PRO A 165 9.53 -16.65 13.57
CA PRO A 165 10.88 -16.09 13.58
C PRO A 165 11.24 -15.56 12.18
N PRO A 166 11.99 -14.43 12.10
CA PRO A 166 12.29 -13.76 10.84
C PRO A 166 13.49 -14.41 10.11
N PHE A 167 13.42 -15.72 9.87
CA PHE A 167 14.46 -16.43 9.13
C PHE A 167 14.47 -16.00 7.65
N PRO A 168 15.65 -15.86 7.02
CA PRO A 168 15.74 -15.48 5.62
C PRO A 168 15.10 -16.52 4.70
N ALA A 169 15.34 -17.80 4.96
CA ALA A 169 14.70 -18.94 4.29
C ALA A 169 14.79 -20.17 5.22
N SER A 170 13.84 -21.10 5.07
CA SER A 170 13.87 -22.37 5.79
C SER A 170 13.38 -23.48 4.86
N ALA A 171 14.09 -24.61 4.88
CA ALA A 171 13.67 -25.84 4.21
C ALA A 171 12.88 -26.77 5.15
N ALA A 172 12.65 -26.37 6.41
CA ALA A 172 11.96 -27.15 7.43
C ALA A 172 10.47 -26.82 7.46
N GLY A 173 9.67 -27.66 6.83
CA GLY A 173 8.21 -27.58 6.84
C GLY A 173 7.62 -26.46 5.97
N PRO A 174 6.29 -26.25 6.04
CA PRO A 174 5.59 -25.21 5.31
C PRO A 174 5.92 -23.81 5.89
N ASP A 175 5.93 -22.80 5.02
CA ASP A 175 6.08 -21.40 5.44
C ASP A 175 4.80 -20.89 6.09
N LEU A 176 4.77 -20.89 7.42
CA LEU A 176 3.61 -20.44 8.20
C LEU A 176 3.30 -18.94 8.06
N ARG A 177 4.22 -18.14 7.52
CA ARG A 177 3.93 -16.73 7.18
C ARG A 177 2.77 -16.63 6.18
N GLN A 178 2.66 -17.63 5.29
CA GLN A 178 1.59 -17.70 4.29
C GLN A 178 0.19 -17.88 4.89
N LEU A 179 0.07 -18.40 6.11
CA LEU A 179 -1.20 -18.48 6.84
C LEU A 179 -1.64 -17.11 7.34
N VAL A 180 -0.68 -16.29 7.80
CA VAL A 180 -0.96 -14.95 8.34
C VAL A 180 -1.24 -13.95 7.22
N LEU A 181 -0.47 -14.04 6.14
CA LEU A 181 -0.62 -13.20 4.96
C LEU A 181 -1.98 -13.43 4.28
N GLY A 182 -2.81 -12.38 4.21
CA GLY A 182 -4.13 -12.45 3.61
C GLY A 182 -5.19 -13.13 4.47
N SER A 183 -4.93 -13.35 5.77
CA SER A 183 -5.90 -13.93 6.72
C SER A 183 -7.04 -13.00 7.09
N GLU A 184 -6.92 -11.71 6.80
CA GLU A 184 -7.91 -10.67 7.05
C GLU A 184 -8.43 -10.62 8.50
N GLY A 185 -7.56 -10.98 9.46
CA GLY A 185 -7.89 -11.01 10.89
C GLY A 185 -8.70 -12.24 11.34
N ARG A 186 -8.96 -13.20 10.46
CA ARG A 186 -9.79 -14.39 10.77
C ARG A 186 -9.06 -15.45 11.59
N LEU A 187 -7.73 -15.48 11.52
CA LEU A 187 -6.92 -16.46 12.26
C LEU A 187 -6.44 -15.94 13.62
N GLY A 188 -6.57 -14.64 13.86
CA GLY A 188 -6.12 -14.00 15.09
C GLY A 188 -5.75 -12.54 14.89
N ILE A 189 -5.10 -11.96 15.89
CA ILE A 189 -4.68 -10.57 15.93
C ILE A 189 -3.16 -10.52 15.83
N LEU A 190 -2.64 -9.92 14.75
CA LEU A 190 -1.21 -9.67 14.60
C LEU A 190 -0.84 -8.51 15.53
N THR A 191 0.09 -8.74 16.47
CA THR A 191 0.52 -7.76 17.45
C THR A 191 1.80 -7.06 17.07
N GLU A 192 2.70 -7.76 16.39
CA GLU A 192 3.94 -7.22 15.84
C GLU A 192 4.28 -7.87 14.50
N ALA A 193 5.04 -7.15 13.69
CA ALA A 193 5.55 -7.67 12.43
C ALA A 193 7.01 -7.24 12.21
N THR A 194 7.83 -8.18 11.81
CA THR A 194 9.20 -7.95 11.33
C THR A 194 9.17 -7.88 9.81
N VAL A 195 9.77 -6.82 9.27
CA VAL A 195 9.82 -6.56 7.83
C VAL A 195 11.26 -6.36 7.36
N ARG A 196 11.52 -6.75 6.10
CA ARG A 196 12.77 -6.44 5.41
C ARG A 196 12.73 -4.99 4.97
N VAL A 197 13.80 -4.26 5.28
CA VAL A 197 13.96 -2.85 4.92
C VAL A 197 15.16 -2.67 4.00
N THR A 198 15.16 -1.58 3.23
CA THR A 198 16.24 -1.26 2.29
C THR A 198 16.88 0.07 2.69
N PRO A 199 18.19 0.28 2.50
CA PRO A 199 18.78 1.60 2.62
C PRO A 199 18.05 2.61 1.73
N LEU A 200 17.97 3.87 2.17
CA LEU A 200 17.40 4.93 1.34
C LEU A 200 18.12 5.02 0.00
N PRO A 201 17.38 5.13 -1.11
CA PRO A 201 17.99 5.26 -2.43
C PRO A 201 18.74 6.59 -2.56
N GLU A 202 19.84 6.60 -3.32
CA GLU A 202 20.57 7.83 -3.63
C GLU A 202 19.72 8.80 -4.48
N HIS A 203 18.95 8.24 -5.40
CA HIS A 203 18.11 8.98 -6.33
C HIS A 203 16.78 8.28 -6.54
N GLU A 204 15.75 9.11 -6.75
CA GLU A 204 14.42 8.69 -7.16
C GLU A 204 13.90 9.68 -8.20
N GLU A 205 13.38 9.16 -9.30
CA GLU A 205 12.75 9.98 -10.33
C GLU A 205 11.57 9.28 -10.98
N PHE A 206 10.56 10.07 -11.33
CA PHE A 206 9.35 9.58 -12.00
C PHE A 206 9.16 10.28 -13.33
N HIS A 207 8.81 9.53 -14.36
CA HIS A 207 8.59 10.02 -15.71
C HIS A 207 7.18 9.65 -16.18
N ALA A 208 6.49 10.59 -16.83
CA ALA A 208 5.25 10.33 -17.52
C ALA A 208 5.49 10.22 -19.03
N VAL A 209 4.95 9.19 -19.63
CA VAL A 209 4.97 8.94 -21.08
C VAL A 209 3.54 8.80 -21.57
N PHE A 210 3.17 9.51 -22.62
CA PHE A 210 1.85 9.43 -23.22
C PHE A 210 1.90 8.65 -24.54
N PHE A 211 0.99 7.72 -24.70
CA PHE A 211 0.84 6.91 -25.92
C PHE A 211 -0.44 7.29 -26.65
N PRO A 212 -0.48 7.20 -27.99
CA PRO A 212 -1.67 7.51 -28.77
C PRO A 212 -2.81 6.53 -28.54
N ASP A 213 -2.50 5.29 -28.13
CA ASP A 213 -3.49 4.24 -27.88
C ASP A 213 -3.01 3.25 -26.79
N PHE A 214 -3.96 2.44 -26.31
CA PHE A 214 -3.70 1.46 -25.26
C PHE A 214 -2.88 0.26 -25.73
N ALA A 215 -2.98 -0.16 -26.98
CA ALA A 215 -2.31 -1.34 -27.51
C ALA A 215 -0.77 -1.15 -27.57
N GLY A 216 -0.34 0.01 -28.08
CA GLY A 216 1.06 0.42 -28.07
C GLY A 216 1.61 0.54 -26.65
N ALA A 217 0.86 1.20 -25.75
CA ALA A 217 1.22 1.34 -24.34
C ALA A 217 1.36 -0.01 -23.63
N ALA A 218 0.40 -0.91 -23.81
CA ALA A 218 0.42 -2.26 -23.21
C ALA A 218 1.59 -3.09 -23.74
N THR A 219 1.93 -2.93 -25.03
CA THR A 219 3.10 -3.58 -25.65
C THR A 219 4.39 -3.08 -25.02
N ALA A 220 4.51 -1.76 -24.79
CA ALA A 220 5.66 -1.18 -24.10
C ALA A 220 5.81 -1.74 -22.69
N VAL A 221 4.71 -1.74 -21.89
CA VAL A 221 4.70 -2.30 -20.53
C VAL A 221 5.17 -3.76 -20.53
N ARG A 222 4.64 -4.58 -21.46
CA ARG A 222 5.03 -5.98 -21.59
C ARG A 222 6.53 -6.14 -21.90
N GLN A 223 7.06 -5.38 -22.85
CA GLN A 223 8.49 -5.44 -23.19
C GLN A 223 9.37 -5.01 -22.02
N ILE A 224 9.00 -3.93 -21.31
CA ILE A 224 9.72 -3.43 -20.15
C ILE A 224 9.75 -4.50 -19.04
N VAL A 225 8.59 -5.08 -18.69
CA VAL A 225 8.50 -6.08 -17.62
C VAL A 225 9.23 -7.37 -17.97
N GLN A 226 9.10 -7.85 -19.22
CA GLN A 226 9.80 -9.05 -19.70
C GLN A 226 11.31 -8.82 -19.82
N GLY A 227 11.75 -7.60 -20.10
CA GLY A 227 13.15 -7.20 -20.09
C GLY A 227 13.77 -7.12 -18.68
N ARG A 228 12.95 -7.23 -17.63
CA ARG A 228 13.38 -7.20 -16.21
C ARG A 228 14.18 -5.95 -15.84
N TRP A 229 13.84 -4.81 -16.44
CA TRP A 229 14.45 -3.54 -16.09
C TRP A 229 14.15 -3.19 -14.63
N PRO A 230 15.13 -2.69 -13.84
CA PRO A 230 14.96 -2.37 -12.43
C PRO A 230 14.20 -1.04 -12.24
N LEU A 231 12.88 -1.08 -12.37
CA LEU A 231 11.99 0.03 -12.07
C LEU A 231 11.40 -0.14 -10.68
N SER A 232 11.13 0.98 -10.00
CA SER A 232 10.36 0.99 -8.75
C SER A 232 8.85 1.02 -9.03
N LEU A 233 8.43 1.70 -10.10
CA LEU A 233 7.02 1.87 -10.46
C LEU A 233 6.85 1.73 -11.98
N LEU A 234 5.79 1.03 -12.39
CA LEU A 234 5.31 1.01 -13.77
C LEU A 234 3.78 0.93 -13.75
N ARG A 235 3.12 2.03 -14.11
CA ARG A 235 1.67 2.14 -14.06
C ARG A 235 1.11 2.68 -15.36
N LEU A 236 0.32 1.88 -16.05
CA LEU A 236 -0.42 2.26 -17.24
C LEU A 236 -1.86 2.61 -16.89
N SER A 237 -2.30 3.80 -17.29
CA SER A 237 -3.68 4.27 -17.21
C SER A 237 -4.38 4.12 -18.54
N THR A 238 -5.65 3.70 -18.52
CA THR A 238 -6.52 3.67 -19.69
C THR A 238 -6.79 5.08 -20.20
N PRO A 239 -7.32 5.28 -21.45
CA PRO A 239 -7.65 6.60 -21.96
C PRO A 239 -8.60 7.36 -21.04
N ARG A 240 -9.64 6.69 -20.54
CA ARG A 240 -10.62 7.29 -19.62
C ARG A 240 -10.01 7.69 -18.28
N GLU A 241 -9.20 6.82 -17.71
CA GLU A 241 -8.47 7.12 -16.47
C GLU A 241 -7.49 8.28 -16.67
N THR A 242 -6.75 8.29 -17.78
CA THR A 242 -5.84 9.37 -18.14
C THR A 242 -6.58 10.71 -18.24
N GLN A 243 -7.71 10.74 -18.97
CA GLN A 243 -8.52 11.95 -19.12
C GLN A 243 -9.05 12.45 -17.76
N THR A 244 -9.63 11.54 -16.97
CA THR A 244 -10.16 11.88 -15.63
C THR A 244 -9.09 12.45 -14.75
N THR A 245 -7.91 11.83 -14.76
CA THR A 245 -6.80 12.21 -13.91
C THR A 245 -6.20 13.56 -14.34
N LEU A 246 -6.08 13.83 -15.65
CA LEU A 246 -5.69 15.14 -16.16
C LEU A 246 -6.70 16.23 -15.76
N ALA A 247 -8.00 15.96 -15.84
CA ALA A 247 -9.03 16.90 -15.44
C ALA A 247 -9.00 17.24 -13.94
N LEU A 248 -8.66 16.27 -13.08
CA LEU A 248 -8.56 16.45 -11.62
C LEU A 248 -7.28 17.13 -11.17
N ALA A 249 -6.24 17.18 -12.00
CA ALA A 249 -4.94 17.78 -11.63
C ALA A 249 -4.96 19.32 -11.44
N GLY A 250 -6.04 20.01 -11.81
CA GLY A 250 -6.30 21.40 -11.46
C GLY A 250 -5.43 22.47 -12.13
N HIS A 251 -4.50 22.10 -13.03
CA HIS A 251 -3.57 23.02 -13.70
C HIS A 251 -3.94 23.20 -15.18
N GLU A 252 -5.11 23.74 -15.47
CA GLU A 252 -5.70 23.85 -16.84
C GLU A 252 -4.72 24.40 -17.90
N ARG A 253 -3.96 25.47 -17.58
CA ARG A 253 -3.01 26.08 -18.53
C ARG A 253 -1.84 25.15 -18.87
N VAL A 254 -1.30 24.46 -17.88
CA VAL A 254 -0.17 23.52 -18.07
C VAL A 254 -0.65 22.29 -18.84
N ILE A 255 -1.84 21.80 -18.51
CA ILE A 255 -2.46 20.66 -19.19
C ILE A 255 -2.79 21.02 -20.64
N GLY A 256 -3.37 22.22 -20.91
CA GLY A 256 -3.65 22.68 -22.27
C GLY A 256 -2.39 22.79 -23.14
N LEU A 257 -1.29 23.29 -22.58
CA LEU A 257 0.01 23.32 -23.27
C LEU A 257 0.53 21.90 -23.55
N LEU A 258 0.45 21.02 -22.56
CA LEU A 258 0.83 19.61 -22.72
C LEU A 258 -0.01 18.93 -23.81
N GLU A 259 -1.31 19.12 -23.82
CA GLU A 259 -2.23 18.54 -24.84
C GLU A 259 -1.92 19.05 -26.23
N THR A 260 -1.59 20.32 -26.38
CA THR A 260 -1.15 20.90 -27.66
C THR A 260 0.16 20.24 -28.14
N LEU A 261 1.14 20.08 -27.25
CA LEU A 261 2.40 19.43 -27.58
C LEU A 261 2.24 17.96 -27.95
N LEU A 262 1.36 17.25 -27.24
CA LEU A 262 1.04 15.85 -27.49
C LEU A 262 0.33 15.67 -28.84
N SER A 263 -0.65 16.54 -29.15
CA SER A 263 -1.41 16.47 -30.41
C SER A 263 -0.53 16.68 -31.63
N VAL A 264 0.43 17.62 -31.59
CA VAL A 264 1.43 17.84 -32.66
C VAL A 264 2.29 16.58 -32.90
N ARG A 265 2.44 15.73 -31.87
CA ARG A 265 3.20 14.46 -31.95
C ARG A 265 2.33 13.24 -32.19
N GLY A 266 1.06 13.43 -32.57
CA GLY A 266 0.14 12.33 -32.90
C GLY A 266 -0.54 11.67 -31.70
N VAL A 267 -0.40 12.24 -30.49
CA VAL A 267 -1.04 11.72 -29.29
C VAL A 267 -2.32 12.52 -29.02
N GLY A 268 -3.46 11.97 -29.43
CA GLY A 268 -4.78 12.64 -29.42
C GLY A 268 -5.67 12.28 -28.22
N GLY A 269 -7.01 12.21 -28.47
CA GLY A 269 -8.04 12.03 -27.45
C GLY A 269 -8.00 10.69 -26.72
N GLU A 270 -7.61 9.62 -27.40
CA GLU A 270 -7.52 8.25 -26.83
C GLU A 270 -6.19 7.97 -26.15
N LYS A 271 -5.50 9.03 -25.73
CA LYS A 271 -4.16 8.91 -25.10
C LYS A 271 -4.17 8.13 -23.79
N CYS A 272 -3.17 7.28 -23.62
CA CYS A 272 -2.87 6.54 -22.39
C CYS A 272 -1.63 7.12 -21.73
N MET A 273 -1.62 7.19 -20.41
CA MET A 273 -0.47 7.64 -19.63
C MET A 273 0.23 6.45 -18.97
N LEU A 274 1.53 6.33 -19.18
CA LEU A 274 2.42 5.41 -18.50
C LEU A 274 3.32 6.19 -17.53
N LEU A 275 3.25 5.87 -16.24
CA LEU A 275 4.18 6.35 -15.23
C LEU A 275 5.29 5.32 -15.03
N CYS A 276 6.55 5.79 -15.11
CA CYS A 276 7.75 4.99 -14.86
C CYS A 276 8.50 5.60 -13.68
N GLY A 277 8.77 4.81 -12.64
CA GLY A 277 9.59 5.19 -11.50
C GLY A 277 10.95 4.50 -11.53
N PHE A 278 12.00 5.25 -11.28
CA PHE A 278 13.38 4.80 -11.26
C PHE A 278 13.98 5.17 -9.91
N THR A 279 14.45 4.18 -9.16
CA THR A 279 14.92 4.35 -7.79
C THR A 279 16.20 3.53 -7.59
N GLY A 280 17.25 4.16 -7.04
CA GLY A 280 18.52 3.48 -6.78
C GLY A 280 19.75 4.36 -6.98
N ARG A 281 20.85 3.78 -7.48
CA ARG A 281 22.09 4.48 -7.78
C ARG A 281 22.00 5.27 -9.09
N ALA A 282 22.60 6.45 -9.14
CA ALA A 282 22.54 7.35 -10.29
C ALA A 282 22.93 6.71 -11.63
N ALA A 283 23.98 5.87 -11.66
CA ALA A 283 24.41 5.17 -12.87
C ALA A 283 23.34 4.19 -13.37
N THR A 284 22.83 3.33 -12.46
CA THR A 284 21.79 2.33 -12.79
C THR A 284 20.51 3.01 -13.29
N ILE A 285 20.09 4.10 -12.63
CA ILE A 285 18.90 4.85 -13.04
C ILE A 285 19.06 5.39 -14.46
N ARG A 286 20.22 5.97 -14.79
CA ARG A 286 20.46 6.56 -16.11
C ARG A 286 20.28 5.53 -17.22
N ASP A 287 20.98 4.40 -17.12
CA ASP A 287 20.94 3.35 -18.12
C ASP A 287 19.55 2.74 -18.25
N THR A 288 18.91 2.40 -17.13
CA THR A 288 17.54 1.86 -17.12
C THR A 288 16.55 2.83 -17.75
N ARG A 289 16.61 4.10 -17.39
CA ARG A 289 15.73 5.14 -17.91
C ARG A 289 15.88 5.28 -19.43
N GLU A 290 17.11 5.35 -19.94
CA GLU A 290 17.38 5.46 -21.38
C GLU A 290 16.75 4.28 -22.14
N GLN A 291 17.00 3.06 -21.71
CA GLN A 291 16.43 1.85 -22.32
C GLN A 291 14.90 1.83 -22.28
N VAL A 292 14.31 2.13 -21.12
CA VAL A 292 12.85 2.13 -20.95
C VAL A 292 12.18 3.21 -21.80
N LEU A 293 12.75 4.43 -21.84
CA LEU A 293 12.22 5.51 -22.66
C LEU A 293 12.41 5.26 -24.15
N ASP A 294 13.46 4.52 -24.56
CA ASP A 294 13.68 4.10 -25.94
C ASP A 294 12.65 3.07 -26.40
N ILE A 295 12.33 2.09 -25.54
CA ILE A 295 11.22 1.14 -25.79
C ILE A 295 9.90 1.91 -25.97
N CYS A 296 9.63 2.85 -25.06
CA CYS A 296 8.40 3.66 -25.17
C CYS A 296 8.37 4.47 -26.47
N ARG A 297 9.47 5.12 -26.84
CA ARG A 297 9.60 5.91 -28.08
C ARG A 297 9.38 5.07 -29.34
N GLY A 298 9.99 3.88 -29.38
CA GLY A 298 9.84 2.94 -30.50
C GLY A 298 8.40 2.46 -30.73
N LEU A 299 7.53 2.61 -29.72
CA LEU A 299 6.10 2.25 -29.77
C LEU A 299 5.16 3.47 -29.78
N GLY A 300 5.68 4.63 -30.17
CA GLY A 300 4.89 5.86 -30.31
C GLY A 300 4.69 6.66 -29.03
N GLY A 301 5.36 6.30 -27.94
CA GLY A 301 5.30 7.00 -26.67
C GLY A 301 6.02 8.34 -26.70
N VAL A 302 5.39 9.39 -26.18
CA VAL A 302 5.91 10.74 -26.03
C VAL A 302 6.15 11.06 -24.56
N SER A 303 7.42 11.26 -24.18
CA SER A 303 7.76 11.61 -22.80
C SER A 303 7.39 13.06 -22.47
N ALA A 304 6.65 13.25 -21.38
CA ALA A 304 6.38 14.56 -20.79
C ALA A 304 7.43 14.98 -19.74
N GLY A 305 8.42 14.12 -19.53
CA GLY A 305 9.58 14.40 -18.69
C GLY A 305 9.36 14.17 -17.18
N ARG A 306 10.44 14.43 -16.42
CA ARG A 306 10.52 14.19 -14.99
C ARG A 306 9.60 15.10 -14.16
N ARG A 307 9.49 16.40 -14.50
CA ARG A 307 8.68 17.35 -13.72
C ARG A 307 7.21 16.95 -13.67
N PHE A 308 6.67 16.51 -14.81
CA PHE A 308 5.29 16.08 -14.89
C PHE A 308 5.06 14.76 -14.12
N GLY A 309 5.98 13.81 -14.20
CA GLY A 309 5.92 12.56 -13.46
C GLY A 309 5.97 12.77 -11.94
N ALA A 310 6.85 13.65 -11.46
CA ALA A 310 6.98 13.96 -10.03
C ALA A 310 5.73 14.62 -9.46
N GLN A 311 5.21 15.68 -10.11
CA GLN A 311 3.97 16.34 -9.70
C GLN A 311 2.78 15.37 -9.66
N TRP A 312 2.78 14.40 -10.56
CA TRP A 312 1.75 13.39 -10.62
C TRP A 312 1.77 12.44 -9.43
N ILE A 313 2.96 11.97 -9.05
CA ILE A 313 3.13 11.10 -7.88
C ILE A 313 2.77 11.86 -6.59
N GLU A 314 3.24 13.10 -6.44
CA GLU A 314 2.88 13.96 -5.30
C GLU A 314 1.37 14.18 -5.22
N GLY A 315 0.72 14.58 -6.33
CA GLY A 315 -0.73 14.76 -6.40
C GLY A 315 -1.54 13.46 -6.22
N TYR A 316 -0.98 12.31 -6.57
CA TYR A 316 -1.65 11.01 -6.42
C TYR A 316 -1.51 10.43 -5.01
N LEU A 317 -0.45 10.75 -4.29
CA LEU A 317 -0.24 10.35 -2.90
C LEU A 317 -0.85 11.36 -1.90
N ALA A 318 -0.96 12.64 -2.27
CA ALA A 318 -1.45 13.70 -1.39
C ALA A 318 -3.00 13.85 -1.26
N PRO A 319 -3.87 13.55 -2.25
CA PRO A 319 -5.27 13.97 -2.20
C PRO A 319 -6.17 13.24 -1.21
N LEU A 320 -5.70 12.17 -0.56
CA LEU A 320 -6.50 11.47 0.45
C LEU A 320 -6.42 12.15 1.83
N ALA A 321 -5.40 12.94 2.09
CA ALA A 321 -5.25 13.67 3.35
C ALA A 321 -6.22 14.86 3.46
N ASP A 322 -6.42 15.59 2.35
CA ASP A 322 -7.24 16.83 2.34
C ASP A 322 -8.75 16.58 2.15
N ALA A 323 -9.14 15.43 1.61
CA ALA A 323 -10.56 15.12 1.36
C ALA A 323 -11.32 14.60 2.59
N LEU A 324 -10.65 14.33 3.70
CA LEU A 324 -11.18 13.74 4.92
C LEU A 324 -10.98 14.62 6.17
N GLY A 325 -10.59 15.90 5.98
CA GLY A 325 -10.46 16.93 7.01
C GLY A 325 -11.74 17.22 7.79
#